data_9aab14c610a67fd918618cbaf6e0ef72
#
_entry.id   9aab14c610a67fd918618cbaf6e0ef72
#
_cell.length_a   1.000
_cell.length_b   1.000
_cell.length_c   1.000
_cell.angle_alpha   90.00
_cell.angle_beta   90.00
_cell.angle_gamma   90.00
#
_symmetry.space_group_name_H-M   'P 1'
#
loop_
_entity.id
_entity.type
_entity.pdbx_description
1 polymer ?
#
loop_
_entity_poly.entity_id
_entity_poly.type
_entity_poly.pdbx_seq_one_letter_code
_entity_poly.pdbx_strand_id
1 'polypeptide(L)'
;MKKLWEEFQYFFQQKIYVIILCLTAICGYGFEMTHPSIGIDDTAVSLYLEDGLEVVMGRWFIYLINKIFHLSDFSPFMMELIGVILLCISATLFCVLFRRIFGRKVGLTGYIIFSCIFISNPIISEVYVYYYHDGVDIGYVFSALALICFWSGMDKWSGTRKSAIKYYLGSLICITVAIGCYESMLLLFIIGILLLLYLRAFTDNRRLKSGYVIGQLIIGASITLGVIILRSVILKVMIQVFRLQDMVGFMNQRSITEVLKIFGSNQPIQELWMLLKRFWIVYYVNAVVYLPILGYVIATFVLGMIAVVLGIRRKDIWYLLLLMGMMITPFLLTIVEGRVTLYRSCQYMPFFTGIGFLLLYLFFSERRALPWLRPAYLVLAGIIIYNQAAALNQAFYVDYNKYLNTKEVLTEIALEIERDYGKSTPVIFTGHYS
;
A
#
# COMPACT_ATOMS: atom_id res chain seq x y z
N MET A 1 19.18 0.55 16.14
CA MET A 1 19.52 0.14 14.77
C MET A 1 20.17 -1.23 14.71
N LYS A 2 21.22 -1.55 15.50
CA LYS A 2 21.92 -2.85 15.48
C LYS A 2 20.97 -4.05 15.60
N LYS A 3 20.06 -4.05 16.60
CA LYS A 3 19.06 -5.12 16.78
C LYS A 3 18.10 -5.27 15.57
N LEU A 4 17.68 -4.16 14.95
CA LEU A 4 16.83 -4.22 13.76
C LEU A 4 17.57 -4.88 12.59
N TRP A 5 18.84 -4.53 12.41
CA TRP A 5 19.68 -5.12 11.38
C TRP A 5 19.91 -6.62 11.58
N GLU A 6 20.17 -7.05 12.82
CA GLU A 6 20.32 -8.49 13.16
C GLU A 6 19.02 -9.28 12.89
N GLU A 7 17.85 -8.69 13.22
CA GLU A 7 16.54 -9.30 12.96
C GLU A 7 16.22 -9.36 11.45
N PHE A 8 16.64 -8.36 10.69
CA PHE A 8 16.51 -8.32 9.25
C PHE A 8 17.41 -9.34 8.59
N GLN A 9 18.71 -9.38 8.96
CA GLN A 9 19.68 -10.37 8.47
C GLN A 9 19.22 -11.81 8.73
N TYR A 10 18.52 -12.08 9.82
CA TYR A 10 17.98 -13.40 10.11
C TYR A 10 17.16 -13.96 8.95
N PHE A 11 16.33 -13.15 8.31
CA PHE A 11 15.50 -13.61 7.19
C PHE A 11 16.34 -13.88 5.94
N PHE A 12 17.35 -13.07 5.66
CA PHE A 12 18.26 -13.28 4.53
C PHE A 12 19.18 -14.48 4.70
N GLN A 13 19.48 -14.87 5.92
CA GLN A 13 20.22 -16.10 6.22
C GLN A 13 19.38 -17.37 5.98
N GLN A 14 18.04 -17.23 5.93
CA GLN A 14 17.14 -18.35 5.62
C GLN A 14 17.04 -18.54 4.11
N LYS A 15 17.89 -19.36 3.51
CA LYS A 15 17.94 -19.58 2.06
C LYS A 15 16.58 -19.87 1.44
N ILE A 16 15.75 -20.71 2.09
CA ILE A 16 14.42 -21.07 1.59
C ILE A 16 13.48 -19.87 1.55
N TYR A 17 13.58 -18.96 2.52
CA TYR A 17 12.82 -17.70 2.53
C TYR A 17 13.16 -16.84 1.32
N VAL A 18 14.46 -16.62 1.09
CA VAL A 18 14.96 -15.79 -0.01
C VAL A 18 14.57 -16.39 -1.36
N ILE A 19 14.79 -17.71 -1.55
CA ILE A 19 14.47 -18.40 -2.81
C ILE A 19 12.96 -18.27 -3.13
N ILE A 20 12.08 -18.57 -2.18
CA ILE A 20 10.63 -18.49 -2.41
C ILE A 20 10.19 -17.05 -2.67
N LEU A 21 10.75 -16.09 -1.94
CA LEU A 21 10.46 -14.67 -2.14
C LEU A 21 10.86 -14.21 -3.55
N CYS A 22 12.09 -14.52 -3.97
CA CYS A 22 12.59 -14.21 -5.31
C CYS A 22 11.75 -14.90 -6.40
N LEU A 23 11.43 -16.19 -6.24
CA LEU A 23 10.59 -16.90 -7.22
C LEU A 23 9.20 -16.24 -7.33
N THR A 24 8.58 -15.88 -6.21
CA THR A 24 7.28 -15.20 -6.23
C THR A 24 7.39 -13.84 -6.94
N ALA A 25 8.44 -13.07 -6.67
CA ALA A 25 8.70 -11.80 -7.33
C ALA A 25 8.90 -11.96 -8.84
N ILE A 26 9.71 -12.91 -9.28
CA ILE A 26 9.92 -13.21 -10.70
C ILE A 26 8.63 -13.66 -11.38
N CYS A 27 7.84 -14.53 -10.74
CA CYS A 27 6.57 -14.98 -11.29
C CYS A 27 5.55 -13.84 -11.40
N GLY A 28 5.54 -12.86 -10.49
CA GLY A 28 4.62 -11.74 -10.54
C GLY A 28 5.05 -10.63 -11.50
N TYR A 29 6.33 -10.25 -11.48
CA TYR A 29 6.83 -9.03 -12.14
C TYR A 29 7.81 -9.29 -13.29
N GLY A 30 8.26 -10.53 -13.51
CA GLY A 30 9.26 -10.85 -14.53
C GLY A 30 8.81 -10.50 -15.95
N PHE A 31 7.52 -10.58 -16.25
CA PHE A 31 6.98 -10.15 -17.54
C PHE A 31 7.12 -8.64 -17.70
N GLU A 32 6.69 -7.83 -16.75
CA GLU A 32 6.77 -6.37 -16.80
C GLU A 32 8.20 -5.88 -16.94
N MET A 33 9.13 -6.42 -16.16
CA MET A 33 10.56 -6.07 -16.26
C MET A 33 11.14 -6.27 -17.67
N THR A 34 10.62 -7.22 -18.46
CA THR A 34 11.16 -7.60 -19.77
C THR A 34 10.33 -7.10 -20.96
N HIS A 35 9.08 -6.69 -20.74
CA HIS A 35 8.14 -6.26 -21.76
C HIS A 35 7.57 -4.88 -21.41
N PRO A 36 8.39 -3.84 -21.57
CA PRO A 36 7.98 -2.49 -21.21
C PRO A 36 6.78 -2.01 -22.01
N SER A 37 5.75 -1.55 -21.31
CA SER A 37 4.60 -0.83 -21.88
C SER A 37 4.71 0.66 -21.54
N ILE A 38 4.36 1.56 -22.42
CA ILE A 38 4.35 2.99 -22.16
C ILE A 38 2.89 3.42 -21.97
N GLY A 39 2.51 3.72 -20.75
CA GLY A 39 1.19 4.22 -20.41
C GLY A 39 1.04 5.73 -20.68
N ILE A 40 -0.19 6.22 -20.53
CA ILE A 40 -0.49 7.65 -20.77
C ILE A 40 0.27 8.55 -19.78
N ASP A 41 0.41 8.12 -18.53
CA ASP A 41 1.14 8.88 -17.50
C ASP A 41 2.64 8.87 -17.80
N ASP A 42 3.22 7.77 -18.31
CA ASP A 42 4.63 7.68 -18.73
C ASP A 42 4.92 8.61 -19.91
N THR A 43 4.00 8.69 -20.86
CA THR A 43 4.12 9.61 -22.01
C THR A 43 4.10 11.06 -21.54
N ALA A 44 3.19 11.39 -20.64
CA ALA A 44 3.12 12.73 -20.05
C ALA A 44 4.41 13.07 -19.30
N VAL A 45 4.96 12.10 -18.54
CA VAL A 45 6.18 12.27 -17.78
C VAL A 45 7.41 12.38 -18.70
N SER A 46 7.56 11.52 -19.70
CA SER A 46 8.77 11.46 -20.54
C SER A 46 8.86 12.57 -21.58
N LEU A 47 7.71 13.06 -22.09
CA LEU A 47 7.67 14.03 -23.19
C LEU A 47 7.29 15.45 -22.79
N TYR A 48 6.54 15.62 -21.71
CA TYR A 48 5.95 16.90 -21.32
C TYR A 48 6.25 17.32 -19.89
N LEU A 49 7.15 16.60 -19.20
CA LEU A 49 7.43 16.92 -17.82
C LEU A 49 7.94 18.35 -17.64
N GLU A 50 7.07 19.14 -17.13
CA GLU A 50 7.44 20.29 -16.38
C GLU A 50 8.06 19.80 -15.06
N ASP A 51 9.31 20.16 -14.82
CA ASP A 51 10.06 19.80 -13.61
C ASP A 51 9.24 20.13 -12.36
N GLY A 52 9.01 19.14 -11.51
CA GLY A 52 8.34 19.32 -10.22
C GLY A 52 6.88 18.92 -10.13
N LEU A 53 6.33 18.20 -11.13
CA LEU A 53 4.97 17.68 -11.08
C LEU A 53 4.74 16.79 -9.85
N GLU A 54 5.74 16.03 -9.42
CA GLU A 54 5.70 15.20 -8.22
C GLU A 54 5.48 16.03 -6.96
N VAL A 55 6.15 17.17 -6.85
CA VAL A 55 5.97 18.10 -5.71
C VAL A 55 4.54 18.63 -5.68
N VAL A 56 4.01 18.99 -6.86
CA VAL A 56 2.62 19.44 -7.02
C VAL A 56 1.63 18.36 -6.61
N MET A 57 1.92 17.08 -6.92
CA MET A 57 1.14 15.92 -6.48
C MET A 57 1.34 15.59 -4.99
N GLY A 58 2.27 16.25 -4.30
CA GLY A 58 2.58 15.99 -2.90
C GLY A 58 3.65 14.94 -2.65
N ARG A 59 4.31 14.45 -3.70
CA ARG A 59 5.32 13.37 -3.68
C ARG A 59 6.74 13.95 -3.59
N TRP A 60 6.94 14.83 -2.65
CA TRP A 60 8.16 15.62 -2.49
C TRP A 60 9.43 14.76 -2.32
N PHE A 61 9.32 13.57 -1.70
CA PHE A 61 10.48 12.72 -1.47
C PHE A 61 10.94 12.04 -2.75
N ILE A 62 10.02 11.64 -3.61
CA ILE A 62 10.33 11.07 -4.94
C ILE A 62 11.02 12.13 -5.81
N TYR A 63 10.51 13.37 -5.80
CA TYR A 63 11.20 14.46 -6.49
C TYR A 63 12.65 14.62 -6.06
N LEU A 64 12.94 14.57 -4.74
CA LEU A 64 14.30 14.65 -4.23
C LEU A 64 15.15 13.46 -4.68
N ILE A 65 14.61 12.23 -4.64
CA ILE A 65 15.30 11.03 -5.11
C ILE A 65 15.61 11.15 -6.60
N ASN A 66 14.64 11.56 -7.42
CA ASN A 66 14.83 11.74 -8.85
C ASN A 66 15.92 12.78 -9.15
N LYS A 67 15.97 13.89 -8.42
CA LYS A 67 17.02 14.90 -8.56
C LYS A 67 18.41 14.41 -8.14
N ILE A 68 18.52 13.62 -7.06
CA ILE A 68 19.80 13.14 -6.54
C ILE A 68 20.37 12.01 -7.41
N PHE A 69 19.53 11.09 -7.84
CA PHE A 69 19.96 9.86 -8.54
C PHE A 69 19.71 9.92 -10.06
N HIS A 70 19.22 11.04 -10.59
CA HIS A 70 18.86 11.20 -12.01
C HIS A 70 17.93 10.06 -12.51
N LEU A 71 17.01 9.60 -11.65
CA LEU A 71 16.06 8.54 -11.97
C LEU A 71 14.97 8.99 -12.96
N SER A 72 14.93 10.29 -13.30
CA SER A 72 14.10 10.82 -14.38
C SER A 72 14.54 10.34 -15.76
N ASP A 73 15.77 9.83 -15.88
CA ASP A 73 16.22 9.20 -17.12
C ASP A 73 15.50 7.87 -17.29
N PHE A 74 14.76 7.75 -18.39
CA PHE A 74 13.89 6.62 -18.66
C PHE A 74 14.68 5.31 -18.76
N SER A 75 14.64 4.52 -17.69
CA SER A 75 15.34 3.23 -17.58
C SER A 75 14.38 2.15 -17.05
N PRO A 76 13.43 1.67 -17.87
CA PRO A 76 12.34 0.82 -17.42
C PRO A 76 12.79 -0.39 -16.62
N PHE A 77 13.69 -1.21 -17.19
CA PHE A 77 14.15 -2.42 -16.51
C PHE A 77 14.77 -2.15 -15.13
N MET A 78 15.60 -1.10 -15.02
CA MET A 78 16.27 -0.80 -13.74
C MET A 78 15.30 -0.26 -12.70
N MET A 79 14.35 0.54 -13.12
CA MET A 79 13.30 1.08 -12.25
C MET A 79 12.46 -0.06 -11.67
N GLU A 80 11.96 -0.95 -12.53
CA GLU A 80 11.19 -2.12 -12.13
C GLU A 80 11.98 -3.06 -11.21
N LEU A 81 13.23 -3.35 -11.55
CA LEU A 81 14.07 -4.21 -10.73
C LEU A 81 14.29 -3.64 -9.33
N ILE A 82 14.61 -2.34 -9.23
CA ILE A 82 14.80 -1.66 -7.94
C ILE A 82 13.50 -1.68 -7.15
N GLY A 83 12.37 -1.38 -7.79
CA GLY A 83 11.05 -1.40 -7.16
C GLY A 83 10.70 -2.76 -6.58
N VAL A 84 10.89 -3.83 -7.35
CA VAL A 84 10.66 -5.22 -6.90
C VAL A 84 11.58 -5.60 -5.74
N ILE A 85 12.86 -5.20 -5.78
CA ILE A 85 13.80 -5.40 -4.67
C ILE A 85 13.31 -4.67 -3.41
N LEU A 86 12.90 -3.42 -3.52
CA LEU A 86 12.38 -2.62 -2.40
C LEU A 86 11.07 -3.20 -1.84
N LEU A 87 10.22 -3.74 -2.70
CA LEU A 87 9.00 -4.45 -2.30
C LEU A 87 9.35 -5.71 -1.48
N CYS A 88 10.34 -6.49 -1.89
CA CYS A 88 10.85 -7.64 -1.13
C CYS A 88 11.46 -7.23 0.22
N ILE A 89 12.20 -6.11 0.25
CA ILE A 89 12.75 -5.53 1.48
C ILE A 89 11.63 -5.11 2.42
N SER A 90 10.59 -4.46 1.91
CA SER A 90 9.44 -4.02 2.71
C SER A 90 8.68 -5.20 3.31
N ALA A 91 8.42 -6.26 2.54
CA ALA A 91 7.82 -7.50 3.03
C ALA A 91 8.63 -8.12 4.17
N THR A 92 9.96 -8.13 4.03
CA THR A 92 10.88 -8.63 5.06
C THR A 92 10.85 -7.75 6.32
N LEU A 93 10.78 -6.43 6.19
CA LEU A 93 10.65 -5.51 7.33
C LEU A 93 9.32 -5.72 8.07
N PHE A 94 8.23 -5.95 7.37
CA PHE A 94 6.96 -6.34 8.01
C PHE A 94 7.07 -7.69 8.73
N CYS A 95 7.81 -8.65 8.18
CA CYS A 95 8.11 -9.90 8.88
C CYS A 95 8.91 -9.66 10.16
N VAL A 96 9.87 -8.74 10.16
CA VAL A 96 10.59 -8.33 11.37
C VAL A 96 9.62 -7.74 12.41
N LEU A 97 8.68 -6.88 11.99
CA LEU A 97 7.64 -6.35 12.86
C LEU A 97 6.82 -7.47 13.50
N PHE A 98 6.31 -8.41 12.70
CA PHE A 98 5.50 -9.52 13.21
C PHE A 98 6.31 -10.49 14.07
N ARG A 99 7.60 -10.68 13.79
CA ARG A 99 8.47 -11.48 14.66
C ARG A 99 8.64 -10.82 16.04
N ARG A 100 8.67 -9.50 16.11
CA ARG A 100 8.65 -8.78 17.42
C ARG A 100 7.34 -8.95 18.16
N ILE A 101 6.21 -9.02 17.44
CA ILE A 101 4.88 -9.16 18.02
C ILE A 101 4.64 -10.60 18.51
N PHE A 102 4.90 -11.58 17.66
CA PHE A 102 4.55 -12.99 17.93
C PHE A 102 5.71 -13.79 18.56
N GLY A 103 6.93 -13.26 18.53
CA GLY A 103 8.10 -13.97 19.02
C GLY A 103 8.37 -15.25 18.20
N ARG A 104 8.53 -16.37 18.91
CA ARG A 104 8.78 -17.70 18.31
C ARG A 104 7.51 -18.47 17.96
N LYS A 105 6.32 -17.92 18.19
CA LYS A 105 5.05 -18.61 17.91
C LYS A 105 4.83 -18.81 16.41
N VAL A 106 5.30 -17.90 15.57
CA VAL A 106 5.24 -18.02 14.10
C VAL A 106 6.53 -18.65 13.62
N GLY A 107 6.41 -19.77 12.91
CA GLY A 107 7.53 -20.41 12.21
C GLY A 107 7.86 -19.66 10.90
N LEU A 108 9.03 -19.98 10.32
CA LEU A 108 9.48 -19.38 9.05
C LEU A 108 8.43 -19.46 7.94
N THR A 109 7.70 -20.58 7.86
CA THR A 109 6.62 -20.79 6.86
C THR A 109 5.54 -19.71 6.95
N GLY A 110 5.14 -19.27 8.14
CA GLY A 110 4.14 -18.20 8.29
C GLY A 110 4.63 -16.88 7.71
N TYR A 111 5.91 -16.55 7.91
CA TYR A 111 6.52 -15.35 7.32
C TYR A 111 6.67 -15.46 5.80
N ILE A 112 6.98 -16.65 5.26
CA ILE A 112 7.00 -16.91 3.82
C ILE A 112 5.60 -16.63 3.23
N ILE A 113 4.55 -17.19 3.82
CA ILE A 113 3.16 -16.98 3.36
C ILE A 113 2.81 -15.48 3.38
N PHE A 114 3.11 -14.78 4.48
CA PHE A 114 2.87 -13.35 4.56
C PHE A 114 3.57 -12.60 3.43
N SER A 115 4.89 -12.82 3.26
CA SER A 115 5.69 -12.11 2.27
C SER A 115 5.22 -12.38 0.85
N CYS A 116 4.95 -13.65 0.51
CA CYS A 116 4.48 -14.01 -0.82
C CYS A 116 3.12 -13.40 -1.14
N ILE A 117 2.15 -13.45 -0.20
CA ILE A 117 0.83 -12.82 -0.38
C ILE A 117 0.94 -11.30 -0.48
N PHE A 118 1.87 -10.69 0.29
CA PHE A 118 2.10 -9.26 0.23
C PHE A 118 2.62 -8.83 -1.14
N ILE A 119 3.72 -9.44 -1.62
CA ILE A 119 4.36 -9.04 -2.88
C ILE A 119 3.57 -9.44 -4.12
N SER A 120 2.82 -10.55 -4.07
CA SER A 120 1.99 -11.00 -5.20
C SER A 120 0.61 -10.35 -5.24
N ASN A 121 0.28 -9.43 -4.34
CA ASN A 121 -1.05 -8.83 -4.29
C ASN A 121 -1.34 -8.01 -5.56
N PRO A 122 -2.39 -8.33 -6.33
CA PRO A 122 -2.65 -7.69 -7.60
C PRO A 122 -2.93 -6.18 -7.54
N ILE A 123 -3.28 -5.62 -6.36
CA ILE A 123 -3.42 -4.17 -6.18
C ILE A 123 -2.12 -3.41 -6.51
N ILE A 124 -0.98 -4.07 -6.38
CA ILE A 124 0.32 -3.47 -6.67
C ILE A 124 0.48 -3.20 -8.18
N SER A 125 -0.14 -4.01 -9.06
CA SER A 125 -0.10 -3.76 -10.51
C SER A 125 -0.72 -2.42 -10.90
N GLU A 126 -1.68 -1.91 -10.15
CA GLU A 126 -2.31 -0.61 -10.38
C GLU A 126 -1.32 0.58 -10.33
N VAL A 127 -0.11 0.35 -9.83
CA VAL A 127 0.98 1.32 -9.78
C VAL A 127 2.13 0.89 -10.67
N TYR A 128 2.46 -0.41 -10.68
CA TYR A 128 3.58 -0.97 -11.43
C TYR A 128 3.35 -1.06 -12.95
N VAL A 129 2.16 -0.77 -13.46
CA VAL A 129 1.91 -0.57 -14.90
C VAL A 129 2.52 0.74 -15.43
N TYR A 130 3.02 1.60 -14.55
CA TYR A 130 3.70 2.85 -14.90
C TYR A 130 5.19 2.71 -14.61
N TYR A 131 6.04 3.00 -15.60
CA TYR A 131 7.50 3.02 -15.40
C TYR A 131 7.94 4.07 -14.42
N TYR A 132 7.20 5.14 -14.37
CA TYR A 132 7.38 6.15 -13.37
C TYR A 132 6.74 5.66 -12.07
N HIS A 133 7.49 4.82 -11.34
CA HIS A 133 7.03 4.35 -10.05
C HIS A 133 6.66 5.53 -9.18
N ASP A 134 5.43 5.53 -8.76
CA ASP A 134 4.90 6.52 -7.84
C ASP A 134 5.56 6.46 -6.43
N GLY A 135 6.70 5.75 -6.30
CA GLY A 135 7.45 5.58 -5.06
C GLY A 135 6.74 4.74 -4.00
N VAL A 136 5.75 3.94 -4.41
CA VAL A 136 4.98 3.09 -3.51
C VAL A 136 5.87 2.08 -2.79
N ASP A 137 6.84 1.51 -3.47
CA ASP A 137 7.84 0.57 -2.96
C ASP A 137 8.68 1.18 -1.83
N ILE A 138 9.22 2.39 -2.04
CA ILE A 138 9.94 3.16 -1.01
C ILE A 138 8.97 3.52 0.12
N GLY A 139 7.75 3.90 -0.23
CA GLY A 139 6.67 4.18 0.72
C GLY A 139 6.39 2.99 1.66
N TYR A 140 6.38 1.78 1.14
CA TYR A 140 6.24 0.56 1.94
C TYR A 140 7.41 0.33 2.90
N VAL A 141 8.65 0.54 2.46
CA VAL A 141 9.84 0.41 3.31
C VAL A 141 9.74 1.36 4.50
N PHE A 142 9.46 2.64 4.25
CA PHE A 142 9.34 3.64 5.32
C PHE A 142 8.09 3.43 6.18
N SER A 143 7.00 2.93 5.63
CA SER A 143 5.80 2.56 6.41
C SER A 143 6.09 1.39 7.36
N ALA A 144 6.81 0.37 6.91
CA ALA A 144 7.24 -0.73 7.76
C ALA A 144 8.14 -0.24 8.90
N LEU A 145 9.11 0.62 8.61
CA LEU A 145 9.98 1.24 9.62
C LEU A 145 9.17 2.10 10.61
N ALA A 146 8.18 2.87 10.13
CA ALA A 146 7.30 3.67 10.97
C ALA A 146 6.52 2.79 11.96
N LEU A 147 5.94 1.68 11.50
CA LEU A 147 5.21 0.74 12.36
C LEU A 147 6.13 -0.01 13.32
N ILE A 148 7.36 -0.37 12.92
CA ILE A 148 8.38 -0.95 13.81
C ILE A 148 8.75 0.03 14.92
N CYS A 149 8.91 1.30 14.57
CA CYS A 149 9.17 2.36 15.55
C CYS A 149 7.97 2.54 16.47
N PHE A 150 6.75 2.61 15.94
CA PHE A 150 5.54 2.75 16.74
C PHE A 150 5.38 1.59 17.72
N TRP A 151 5.53 0.34 17.27
CA TRP A 151 5.51 -0.84 18.14
C TRP A 151 6.56 -0.76 19.26
N SER A 152 7.79 -0.36 18.91
CA SER A 152 8.87 -0.20 19.89
C SER A 152 8.55 0.89 20.95
N GLY A 153 7.84 1.94 20.53
CA GLY A 153 7.29 2.96 21.43
C GLY A 153 6.24 2.40 22.37
N MET A 154 5.29 1.62 21.84
CA MET A 154 4.26 0.93 22.63
C MET A 154 4.86 0.01 23.69
N ASP A 155 5.90 -0.76 23.36
CA ASP A 155 6.58 -1.66 24.29
C ASP A 155 7.27 -0.92 25.44
N LYS A 156 7.85 0.24 25.16
CA LYS A 156 8.58 1.03 26.16
C LYS A 156 7.70 2.00 26.96
N TRP A 157 6.46 2.21 26.53
CA TRP A 157 5.54 3.16 27.16
C TRP A 157 5.29 2.87 28.63
N SER A 158 5.19 1.60 29.01
CA SER A 158 4.96 1.16 30.39
C SER A 158 6.20 1.25 31.30
N GLY A 159 7.39 1.46 30.74
CA GLY A 159 8.65 1.55 31.50
C GLY A 159 9.22 2.97 31.55
N THR A 160 9.93 3.37 30.51
CA THR A 160 10.61 4.68 30.41
C THR A 160 9.97 5.55 29.34
N ARG A 161 9.07 6.46 29.71
CA ARG A 161 8.37 7.37 28.78
C ARG A 161 9.33 8.15 27.86
N LYS A 162 10.46 8.64 28.40
CA LYS A 162 11.50 9.35 27.60
C LYS A 162 12.06 8.47 26.47
N SER A 163 12.21 7.16 26.72
CA SER A 163 12.67 6.24 25.67
C SER A 163 11.60 5.97 24.62
N ALA A 164 10.32 5.93 25.01
CA ALA A 164 9.20 5.72 24.09
C ALA A 164 9.06 6.90 23.10
N ILE A 165 9.25 8.15 23.57
CA ILE A 165 9.15 9.36 22.73
C ILE A 165 10.09 9.29 21.54
N LYS A 166 11.34 8.82 21.71
CA LYS A 166 12.31 8.70 20.61
C LYS A 166 11.79 7.78 19.49
N TYR A 167 11.09 6.71 19.84
CA TYR A 167 10.52 5.79 18.87
C TYR A 167 9.30 6.39 18.16
N TYR A 168 8.44 7.13 18.89
CA TYR A 168 7.32 7.83 18.24
C TYR A 168 7.80 8.96 17.32
N LEU A 169 8.87 9.67 17.68
CA LEU A 169 9.52 10.63 16.75
C LEU A 169 10.12 9.91 15.53
N GLY A 170 10.76 8.76 15.72
CA GLY A 170 11.24 7.94 14.59
C GLY A 170 10.07 7.49 13.69
N SER A 171 8.93 7.11 14.28
CA SER A 171 7.72 6.79 13.54
C SER A 171 7.19 7.98 12.74
N LEU A 172 7.13 9.18 13.36
CA LEU A 172 6.73 10.42 12.70
C LEU A 172 7.62 10.73 11.49
N ILE A 173 8.94 10.64 11.63
CA ILE A 173 9.88 10.90 10.53
C ILE A 173 9.69 9.88 9.40
N CYS A 174 9.66 8.58 9.71
CA CYS A 174 9.51 7.55 8.70
C CYS A 174 8.19 7.67 7.94
N ILE A 175 7.07 7.92 8.62
CA ILE A 175 5.78 8.05 7.92
C ILE A 175 5.70 9.37 7.13
N THR A 176 6.36 10.45 7.57
CA THR A 176 6.47 11.69 6.78
C THR A 176 7.17 11.44 5.45
N VAL A 177 8.25 10.64 5.45
CA VAL A 177 8.92 10.21 4.23
C VAL A 177 8.01 9.33 3.38
N ALA A 178 7.34 8.34 3.98
CA ALA A 178 6.46 7.43 3.26
C ALA A 178 5.34 8.15 2.50
N ILE A 179 4.69 9.14 3.10
CA ILE A 179 3.66 9.94 2.41
C ILE A 179 4.25 10.94 1.40
N GLY A 180 5.53 11.30 1.56
CA GLY A 180 6.28 12.05 0.56
C GLY A 180 6.63 11.21 -0.67
N CYS A 181 6.52 9.89 -0.56
CA CYS A 181 6.59 8.96 -1.69
C CYS A 181 5.20 8.75 -2.31
N TYR A 182 4.22 8.38 -1.46
CA TYR A 182 2.86 8.10 -1.91
C TYR A 182 1.84 8.37 -0.80
N GLU A 183 0.84 9.19 -1.06
CA GLU A 183 -0.09 9.68 -0.04
C GLU A 183 -0.89 8.57 0.68
N SER A 184 -1.24 7.49 -0.03
CA SER A 184 -2.02 6.39 0.54
C SER A 184 -1.28 5.60 1.62
N MET A 185 0.04 5.80 1.78
CA MET A 185 0.81 5.23 2.88
C MET A 185 0.30 5.71 4.25
N LEU A 186 -0.38 6.87 4.29
CA LEU A 186 -1.04 7.32 5.52
C LEU A 186 -2.15 6.36 5.96
N LEU A 187 -2.95 5.82 5.01
CA LEU A 187 -3.97 4.82 5.33
C LEU A 187 -3.35 3.53 5.86
N LEU A 188 -2.28 3.06 5.22
CA LEU A 188 -1.54 1.89 5.69
C LEU A 188 -1.04 2.11 7.13
N PHE A 189 -0.53 3.29 7.44
CA PHE A 189 -0.05 3.61 8.78
C PHE A 189 -1.18 3.64 9.81
N ILE A 190 -2.30 4.29 9.52
CA ILE A 190 -3.46 4.34 10.42
C ILE A 190 -4.01 2.94 10.68
N ILE A 191 -4.25 2.16 9.63
CA ILE A 191 -4.70 0.77 9.72
C ILE A 191 -3.65 -0.06 10.47
N GLY A 192 -2.37 0.17 10.21
CA GLY A 192 -1.26 -0.47 10.89
C GLY A 192 -1.26 -0.23 12.40
N ILE A 193 -1.48 1.01 12.87
CA ILE A 193 -1.59 1.32 14.30
C ILE A 193 -2.76 0.56 14.94
N LEU A 194 -3.94 0.60 14.31
CA LEU A 194 -5.12 -0.10 14.80
C LEU A 194 -4.86 -1.62 14.87
N LEU A 195 -4.20 -2.16 13.84
CA LEU A 195 -3.80 -3.56 13.79
C LEU A 195 -2.77 -3.90 14.89
N LEU A 196 -1.77 -3.05 15.13
CA LEU A 196 -0.78 -3.27 16.19
C LEU A 196 -1.44 -3.34 17.57
N LEU A 197 -2.41 -2.47 17.87
CA LEU A 197 -3.20 -2.53 19.09
C LEU A 197 -4.04 -3.81 19.18
N TYR A 198 -4.66 -4.19 18.07
CA TYR A 198 -5.42 -5.43 17.97
C TYR A 198 -4.53 -6.67 18.22
N LEU A 199 -3.36 -6.72 17.60
CA LEU A 199 -2.40 -7.81 17.78
C LEU A 199 -1.79 -7.81 19.17
N ARG A 200 -1.60 -6.65 19.80
CA ARG A 200 -1.20 -6.56 21.21
C ARG A 200 -2.22 -7.20 22.12
N ALA A 201 -3.50 -6.88 21.90
CA ALA A 201 -4.60 -7.53 22.64
C ALA A 201 -4.62 -9.04 22.42
N PHE A 202 -4.32 -9.48 21.19
CA PHE A 202 -4.27 -10.90 20.83
C PHE A 202 -3.12 -11.64 21.54
N THR A 203 -1.92 -11.06 21.58
CA THR A 203 -0.70 -11.71 22.10
C THR A 203 -0.57 -11.69 23.60
N ASP A 204 -0.96 -10.59 24.26
CA ASP A 204 -0.79 -10.42 25.72
C ASP A 204 -1.73 -11.28 26.56
N ASN A 205 -2.68 -11.93 25.94
CA ASN A 205 -3.67 -12.83 26.58
C ASN A 205 -4.43 -12.19 27.77
N ARG A 206 -4.39 -10.86 27.89
CA ARG A 206 -5.03 -10.05 28.94
C ARG A 206 -5.95 -9.00 28.29
N ARG A 207 -6.95 -8.55 29.05
CA ARG A 207 -7.73 -7.36 28.67
C ARG A 207 -6.80 -6.16 28.54
N LEU A 208 -6.94 -5.44 27.45
CA LEU A 208 -6.27 -4.15 27.30
C LEU A 208 -6.92 -3.14 28.26
N LYS A 209 -6.10 -2.44 29.05
CA LYS A 209 -6.61 -1.30 29.82
C LYS A 209 -7.07 -0.22 28.88
N SER A 210 -8.31 0.23 28.97
CA SER A 210 -8.88 1.26 28.10
C SER A 210 -8.02 2.53 28.04
N GLY A 211 -7.47 2.97 29.19
CA GLY A 211 -6.57 4.13 29.21
C GLY A 211 -5.27 3.93 28.41
N TYR A 212 -4.76 2.69 28.30
CA TYR A 212 -3.61 2.38 27.47
C TYR A 212 -3.99 2.47 25.98
N VAL A 213 -5.10 1.85 25.57
CA VAL A 213 -5.57 1.87 24.16
C VAL A 213 -5.85 3.29 23.73
N ILE A 214 -6.62 4.05 24.52
CA ILE A 214 -6.93 5.46 24.23
C ILE A 214 -5.64 6.29 24.14
N GLY A 215 -4.70 6.11 25.07
CA GLY A 215 -3.42 6.80 25.04
C GLY A 215 -2.63 6.53 23.74
N GLN A 216 -2.58 5.27 23.29
CA GLN A 216 -1.90 4.92 22.02
C GLN A 216 -2.64 5.44 20.79
N LEU A 217 -3.98 5.46 20.81
CA LEU A 217 -4.78 6.06 19.75
C LEU A 217 -4.55 7.58 19.66
N ILE A 218 -4.48 8.28 20.80
CA ILE A 218 -4.15 9.71 20.84
C ILE A 218 -2.75 9.95 20.27
N ILE A 219 -1.75 9.15 20.65
CA ILE A 219 -0.39 9.27 20.10
C ILE A 219 -0.42 9.03 18.58
N GLY A 220 -1.09 7.98 18.13
CA GLY A 220 -1.25 7.69 16.70
C GLY A 220 -1.91 8.85 15.94
N ALA A 221 -3.00 9.39 16.47
CA ALA A 221 -3.69 10.55 15.91
C ALA A 221 -2.79 11.80 15.89
N SER A 222 -2.02 12.03 16.96
CA SER A 222 -1.06 13.15 17.03
C SER A 222 0.06 13.02 16.00
N ILE A 223 0.58 11.81 15.78
CA ILE A 223 1.55 11.54 14.72
C ILE A 223 0.92 11.80 13.36
N THR A 224 -0.27 11.29 13.09
CA THR A 224 -1.01 11.49 11.82
C THR A 224 -1.22 12.98 11.53
N LEU A 225 -1.68 13.75 12.52
CA LEU A 225 -1.83 15.20 12.38
C LEU A 225 -0.49 15.89 12.16
N GLY A 226 0.54 15.51 12.92
CA GLY A 226 1.90 16.04 12.75
C GLY A 226 2.45 15.80 11.35
N VAL A 227 2.20 14.62 10.78
CA VAL A 227 2.58 14.27 9.40
C VAL A 227 1.90 15.17 8.38
N ILE A 228 0.60 15.42 8.51
CA ILE A 228 -0.17 16.29 7.60
C ILE A 228 0.39 17.73 7.65
N ILE A 229 0.69 18.22 8.85
CA ILE A 229 1.28 19.55 9.04
C ILE A 229 2.68 19.60 8.42
N LEU A 230 3.55 18.64 8.74
CA LEU A 230 4.92 18.58 8.22
C LEU A 230 4.93 18.49 6.69
N ARG A 231 4.09 17.63 6.10
CA ARG A 231 3.93 17.54 4.65
C ARG A 231 3.57 18.89 4.05
N SER A 232 2.60 19.59 4.62
CA SER A 232 2.17 20.91 4.13
C SER A 232 3.29 21.96 4.20
N VAL A 233 4.09 21.93 5.27
CA VAL A 233 5.26 22.83 5.41
C VAL A 233 6.34 22.46 4.39
N ILE A 234 6.68 21.17 4.26
CA ILE A 234 7.70 20.70 3.33
C ILE A 234 7.32 21.08 1.89
N LEU A 235 6.08 20.85 1.48
CA LEU A 235 5.61 21.20 0.13
C LEU A 235 5.72 22.71 -0.13
N LYS A 236 5.32 23.56 0.81
CA LYS A 236 5.48 25.01 0.67
C LYS A 236 6.94 25.42 0.50
N VAL A 237 7.84 24.84 1.29
CA VAL A 237 9.28 25.09 1.19
C VAL A 237 9.82 24.63 -0.17
N MET A 238 9.43 23.40 -0.60
CA MET A 238 9.87 22.85 -1.89
C MET A 238 9.41 23.72 -3.07
N ILE A 239 8.14 24.14 -3.09
CA ILE A 239 7.60 25.04 -4.12
C ILE A 239 8.40 26.35 -4.19
N GLN A 240 8.77 26.92 -3.05
CA GLN A 240 9.56 28.17 -3.01
C GLN A 240 11.00 27.94 -3.46
N VAL A 241 11.67 26.90 -2.94
CA VAL A 241 13.09 26.61 -3.23
C VAL A 241 13.29 26.26 -4.71
N PHE A 242 12.41 25.46 -5.28
CA PHE A 242 12.51 25.01 -6.67
C PHE A 242 11.72 25.88 -7.67
N ARG A 243 11.12 27.00 -7.19
CA ARG A 243 10.38 28.00 -8.02
C ARG A 243 9.23 27.40 -8.84
N LEU A 244 8.46 26.49 -8.22
CA LEU A 244 7.37 25.74 -8.86
C LEU A 244 6.00 26.46 -8.71
N GLN A 245 5.98 27.78 -8.56
CA GLN A 245 4.76 28.55 -8.24
C GLN A 245 3.71 28.51 -9.35
N ASP A 246 4.14 28.46 -10.60
CA ASP A 246 3.24 28.47 -11.76
C ASP A 246 2.44 27.16 -11.90
N MET A 247 2.92 26.07 -11.28
CA MET A 247 2.27 24.77 -11.29
C MET A 247 1.19 24.61 -10.19
N VAL A 248 1.15 25.52 -9.21
CA VAL A 248 0.25 25.41 -8.05
C VAL A 248 -1.24 25.49 -8.43
N GLY A 249 -1.56 26.08 -9.58
CA GLY A 249 -2.93 26.13 -10.11
C GLY A 249 -3.58 24.76 -10.33
N PHE A 250 -2.78 23.72 -10.59
CA PHE A 250 -3.25 22.33 -10.75
C PHE A 250 -3.61 21.64 -9.43
N MET A 251 -3.00 22.05 -8.31
CA MET A 251 -3.17 21.38 -7.00
C MET A 251 -4.48 21.69 -6.28
N ASN A 252 -5.00 22.91 -6.44
CA ASN A 252 -6.03 23.44 -5.53
C ASN A 252 -7.45 22.94 -5.77
N GLN A 253 -7.67 22.05 -6.75
CA GLN A 253 -9.04 21.73 -7.17
C GLN A 253 -9.65 20.46 -6.58
N ARG A 254 -8.91 19.59 -5.85
CA ARG A 254 -9.40 18.20 -5.72
C ARG A 254 -9.90 17.71 -4.37
N SER A 255 -9.56 18.22 -3.21
CA SER A 255 -9.95 17.53 -1.97
C SER A 255 -10.97 18.26 -1.08
N ILE A 256 -10.77 19.52 -0.80
CA ILE A 256 -11.64 20.25 0.14
C ILE A 256 -12.97 20.62 -0.51
N THR A 257 -12.98 20.94 -1.80
CA THR A 257 -14.19 21.31 -2.55
C THR A 257 -15.17 20.16 -2.66
N GLU A 258 -14.74 18.93 -2.84
CA GLU A 258 -15.66 17.77 -2.93
C GLU A 258 -16.29 17.44 -1.58
N VAL A 259 -15.51 17.49 -0.49
CA VAL A 259 -16.05 17.36 0.87
C VAL A 259 -17.08 18.45 1.15
N LEU A 260 -16.76 19.70 0.81
CA LEU A 260 -17.68 20.82 1.00
C LEU A 260 -18.95 20.68 0.15
N LYS A 261 -18.86 20.15 -1.07
CA LYS A 261 -20.05 19.86 -1.91
C LYS A 261 -20.97 18.84 -1.24
N ILE A 262 -20.41 17.75 -0.69
CA ILE A 262 -21.22 16.73 -0.01
C ILE A 262 -21.93 17.32 1.20
N PHE A 263 -21.20 18.02 2.08
CA PHE A 263 -21.79 18.61 3.29
C PHE A 263 -22.63 19.86 3.04
N GLY A 264 -22.42 20.54 1.92
CA GLY A 264 -23.21 21.69 1.47
C GLY A 264 -24.41 21.32 0.58
N SER A 265 -24.61 20.03 0.28
CA SER A 265 -25.75 19.57 -0.52
C SER A 265 -27.05 19.64 0.26
N ASN A 266 -28.19 19.64 -0.45
CA ASN A 266 -29.53 19.62 0.17
C ASN A 266 -29.79 18.30 0.94
N GLN A 267 -29.02 17.23 0.70
CA GLN A 267 -29.23 15.91 1.29
C GLN A 267 -27.88 15.22 1.63
N PRO A 268 -27.06 15.77 2.54
CA PRO A 268 -25.70 15.29 2.81
C PRO A 268 -25.68 13.84 3.33
N ILE A 269 -26.65 13.45 4.14
CA ILE A 269 -26.74 12.07 4.69
C ILE A 269 -27.03 11.07 3.57
N GLN A 270 -27.85 11.42 2.60
CA GLN A 270 -28.17 10.54 1.46
C GLN A 270 -26.97 10.38 0.54
N GLU A 271 -26.21 11.44 0.29
CA GLU A 271 -24.96 11.37 -0.50
C GLU A 271 -23.90 10.51 0.20
N LEU A 272 -23.69 10.71 1.50
CA LEU A 272 -22.80 9.85 2.30
C LEU A 272 -23.24 8.38 2.28
N TRP A 273 -24.55 8.13 2.36
CA TRP A 273 -25.09 6.78 2.27
C TRP A 273 -24.85 6.15 0.89
N MET A 274 -25.02 6.91 -0.19
CA MET A 274 -24.74 6.45 -1.55
C MET A 274 -23.24 6.14 -1.73
N LEU A 275 -22.35 6.98 -1.20
CA LEU A 275 -20.90 6.70 -1.20
C LEU A 275 -20.54 5.42 -0.43
N LEU A 276 -21.13 5.24 0.76
CA LEU A 276 -20.94 4.04 1.57
C LEU A 276 -21.43 2.79 0.82
N LYS A 277 -22.62 2.87 0.21
CA LYS A 277 -23.18 1.77 -0.59
C LYS A 277 -22.28 1.43 -1.79
N ARG A 278 -21.79 2.43 -2.53
CA ARG A 278 -20.86 2.22 -3.65
C ARG A 278 -19.55 1.63 -3.17
N PHE A 279 -18.97 2.15 -2.08
CA PHE A 279 -17.77 1.59 -1.46
C PHE A 279 -17.98 0.12 -1.10
N TRP A 280 -19.09 -0.23 -0.43
CA TRP A 280 -19.41 -1.61 -0.09
C TRP A 280 -19.53 -2.51 -1.32
N ILE A 281 -20.21 -2.06 -2.36
CA ILE A 281 -20.34 -2.82 -3.61
C ILE A 281 -18.97 -3.06 -4.24
N VAL A 282 -18.16 -2.02 -4.38
CA VAL A 282 -16.85 -2.13 -5.03
C VAL A 282 -15.89 -3.03 -4.25
N TYR A 283 -15.80 -2.85 -2.93
CA TYR A 283 -14.77 -3.53 -2.12
C TYR A 283 -15.19 -4.89 -1.56
N TYR A 284 -16.47 -5.18 -1.50
CA TYR A 284 -16.95 -6.44 -0.90
C TYR A 284 -17.82 -7.26 -1.86
N VAL A 285 -18.75 -6.66 -2.59
CA VAL A 285 -19.62 -7.40 -3.49
C VAL A 285 -18.89 -7.79 -4.77
N ASN A 286 -18.21 -6.83 -5.42
CA ASN A 286 -17.44 -7.09 -6.63
C ASN A 286 -16.16 -7.90 -6.38
N ALA A 287 -15.75 -8.04 -5.12
CA ALA A 287 -14.58 -8.85 -4.75
C ALA A 287 -14.71 -10.33 -5.15
N VAL A 288 -15.94 -10.84 -5.28
CA VAL A 288 -16.18 -12.20 -5.77
C VAL A 288 -15.84 -12.32 -7.27
N VAL A 289 -16.00 -11.22 -8.02
CA VAL A 289 -15.69 -11.14 -9.46
C VAL A 289 -14.25 -10.65 -9.68
N TYR A 290 -13.79 -9.72 -8.83
CA TYR A 290 -12.47 -9.13 -8.92
C TYR A 290 -11.52 -9.80 -7.91
N LEU A 291 -10.86 -10.87 -8.36
CA LEU A 291 -9.96 -11.71 -7.56
C LEU A 291 -8.92 -10.95 -6.69
N PRO A 292 -8.35 -9.79 -7.12
CA PRO A 292 -7.44 -9.02 -6.28
C PRO A 292 -7.99 -8.65 -4.89
N ILE A 293 -9.30 -8.46 -4.78
CA ILE A 293 -9.94 -8.02 -3.55
C ILE A 293 -10.37 -9.20 -2.67
N LEU A 294 -10.50 -10.39 -3.24
CA LEU A 294 -10.93 -11.59 -2.50
C LEU A 294 -10.05 -11.87 -1.27
N GLY A 295 -8.74 -11.74 -1.42
CA GLY A 295 -7.79 -11.90 -0.31
C GLY A 295 -8.05 -10.93 0.85
N TYR A 296 -8.40 -9.69 0.55
CA TYR A 296 -8.77 -8.68 1.54
C TYR A 296 -10.06 -9.03 2.28
N VAL A 297 -11.07 -9.54 1.57
CA VAL A 297 -12.34 -10.00 2.17
C VAL A 297 -12.10 -11.18 3.09
N ILE A 298 -11.28 -12.16 2.66
CA ILE A 298 -10.89 -13.30 3.50
C ILE A 298 -10.18 -12.82 4.77
N ALA A 299 -9.21 -11.92 4.65
CA ALA A 299 -8.50 -11.36 5.79
C ALA A 299 -9.44 -10.61 6.75
N THR A 300 -10.37 -9.82 6.22
CA THR A 300 -11.41 -9.14 7.01
C THR A 300 -12.26 -10.13 7.78
N PHE A 301 -12.71 -11.21 7.14
CA PHE A 301 -13.49 -12.26 7.78
C PHE A 301 -12.71 -12.95 8.91
N VAL A 302 -11.44 -13.28 8.67
CA VAL A 302 -10.56 -13.90 9.68
C VAL A 302 -10.39 -13.01 10.90
N LEU A 303 -10.05 -11.74 10.68
CA LEU A 303 -9.93 -10.77 11.77
C LEU A 303 -11.26 -10.57 12.50
N GLY A 304 -12.38 -10.57 11.76
CA GLY A 304 -13.72 -10.48 12.32
C GLY A 304 -14.06 -11.67 13.23
N MET A 305 -13.80 -12.88 12.78
CA MET A 305 -14.00 -14.08 13.58
C MET A 305 -13.15 -14.08 14.86
N ILE A 306 -11.89 -13.68 14.76
CA ILE A 306 -11.01 -13.53 15.93
C ILE A 306 -11.57 -12.46 16.88
N ALA A 307 -12.01 -11.30 16.36
CA ALA A 307 -12.57 -10.22 17.15
C ALA A 307 -13.82 -10.65 17.93
N VAL A 308 -14.73 -11.35 17.27
CA VAL A 308 -15.97 -11.85 17.90
C VAL A 308 -15.64 -12.90 18.96
N VAL A 309 -14.86 -13.92 18.62
CA VAL A 309 -14.53 -15.02 19.55
C VAL A 309 -13.76 -14.50 20.77
N LEU A 310 -12.75 -13.67 20.58
CA LEU A 310 -11.95 -13.14 21.70
C LEU A 310 -12.69 -12.04 22.44
N GLY A 311 -13.44 -11.18 21.75
CA GLY A 311 -14.27 -10.15 22.36
C GLY A 311 -15.28 -10.73 23.32
N ILE A 312 -15.99 -11.80 22.93
CA ILE A 312 -16.94 -12.52 23.80
C ILE A 312 -16.21 -13.21 24.94
N ARG A 313 -15.18 -14.01 24.65
CA ARG A 313 -14.45 -14.80 25.66
C ARG A 313 -13.78 -13.95 26.73
N ARG A 314 -13.21 -12.81 26.32
CA ARG A 314 -12.48 -11.91 27.20
C ARG A 314 -13.33 -10.76 27.73
N LYS A 315 -14.57 -10.64 27.25
CA LYS A 315 -15.48 -9.49 27.51
C LYS A 315 -14.76 -8.15 27.23
N ASP A 316 -14.05 -8.07 26.11
CA ASP A 316 -13.22 -6.92 25.72
C ASP A 316 -13.70 -6.36 24.38
N ILE A 317 -14.41 -5.24 24.46
CA ILE A 317 -15.00 -4.57 23.29
C ILE A 317 -13.95 -3.99 22.34
N TRP A 318 -12.69 -3.79 22.79
CA TRP A 318 -11.66 -3.18 21.99
C TRP A 318 -11.34 -3.97 20.72
N TYR A 319 -11.50 -5.30 20.74
CA TYR A 319 -11.33 -6.10 19.52
C TYR A 319 -12.27 -5.68 18.40
N LEU A 320 -13.54 -5.44 18.73
CA LEU A 320 -14.56 -5.00 17.77
C LEU A 320 -14.33 -3.56 17.36
N LEU A 321 -14.06 -2.66 18.31
CA LEU A 321 -13.84 -1.23 18.00
C LEU A 321 -12.60 -1.02 17.13
N LEU A 322 -11.50 -1.72 17.37
CA LEU A 322 -10.30 -1.62 16.56
C LEU A 322 -10.52 -2.19 15.15
N LEU A 323 -11.24 -3.31 15.03
CA LEU A 323 -11.64 -3.86 13.74
C LEU A 323 -12.53 -2.89 12.97
N MET A 324 -13.56 -2.34 13.61
CA MET A 324 -14.43 -1.33 12.99
C MET A 324 -13.62 -0.11 12.53
N GLY A 325 -12.66 0.35 13.35
CA GLY A 325 -11.75 1.42 12.96
C GLY A 325 -10.96 1.09 11.69
N MET A 326 -10.41 -0.13 11.58
CA MET A 326 -9.71 -0.58 10.38
C MET A 326 -10.62 -0.60 9.15
N MET A 327 -11.89 -0.98 9.31
CA MET A 327 -12.86 -1.04 8.20
C MET A 327 -13.38 0.35 7.78
N ILE A 328 -13.48 1.29 8.73
CA ILE A 328 -13.93 2.66 8.46
C ILE A 328 -12.84 3.51 7.82
N THR A 329 -11.57 3.25 8.14
CA THR A 329 -10.43 4.06 7.66
C THR A 329 -10.40 4.23 6.13
N PRO A 330 -10.55 3.18 5.30
CA PRO A 330 -10.63 3.34 3.85
C PRO A 330 -11.83 4.16 3.38
N PHE A 331 -12.95 4.05 4.08
CA PHE A 331 -14.16 4.83 3.76
C PHE A 331 -13.96 6.33 4.04
N LEU A 332 -13.15 6.69 5.04
CA LEU A 332 -12.80 8.09 5.29
C LEU A 332 -12.09 8.72 4.08
N LEU A 333 -11.24 7.97 3.38
CA LEU A 333 -10.62 8.47 2.15
C LEU A 333 -11.67 8.69 1.04
N THR A 334 -12.62 7.79 0.89
CA THR A 334 -13.76 7.93 -0.03
C THR A 334 -14.55 9.21 0.25
N ILE A 335 -14.77 9.55 1.53
CA ILE A 335 -15.43 10.81 1.91
C ILE A 335 -14.57 12.01 1.51
N VAL A 336 -13.26 11.97 1.81
CA VAL A 336 -12.33 13.08 1.50
C VAL A 336 -12.21 13.32 0.00
N GLU A 337 -12.23 12.27 -0.82
CA GLU A 337 -12.21 12.39 -2.28
C GLU A 337 -13.57 12.70 -2.90
N GLY A 338 -14.66 12.59 -2.16
CA GLY A 338 -16.04 12.77 -2.68
C GLY A 338 -16.47 11.71 -3.70
N ARG A 339 -15.69 10.63 -3.83
CA ARG A 339 -15.92 9.51 -4.77
C ARG A 339 -15.32 8.23 -4.21
N VAL A 340 -15.70 7.10 -4.80
CA VAL A 340 -15.05 5.83 -4.45
C VAL A 340 -13.58 5.88 -4.86
N THR A 341 -12.72 5.63 -3.90
CA THR A 341 -11.27 5.67 -4.05
C THR A 341 -10.82 4.67 -5.13
N LEU A 342 -9.87 5.06 -5.96
CA LEU A 342 -9.25 4.19 -6.95
C LEU A 342 -8.46 3.08 -6.28
N TYR A 343 -8.42 1.89 -6.88
CA TYR A 343 -7.69 0.74 -6.34
C TYR A 343 -6.21 1.04 -6.09
N ARG A 344 -5.56 1.84 -6.94
CA ARG A 344 -4.17 2.27 -6.74
C ARG A 344 -3.92 3.00 -5.43
N SER A 345 -4.94 3.61 -4.83
CA SER A 345 -4.84 4.25 -3.51
C SER A 345 -5.02 3.27 -2.35
N CYS A 346 -5.34 2.01 -2.62
CA CYS A 346 -5.61 0.99 -1.60
C CYS A 346 -4.35 0.19 -1.20
N GLN A 347 -3.20 0.84 -1.17
CA GLN A 347 -1.90 0.21 -0.90
C GLN A 347 -1.75 -0.36 0.53
N TYR A 348 -2.75 -0.23 1.38
CA TYR A 348 -2.85 -0.95 2.66
C TYR A 348 -3.30 -2.41 2.50
N MET A 349 -3.95 -2.77 1.38
CA MET A 349 -4.52 -4.11 1.17
C MET A 349 -3.50 -5.24 1.18
N PRO A 350 -2.32 -5.14 0.53
CA PRO A 350 -1.31 -6.19 0.58
C PRO A 350 -0.89 -6.54 2.01
N PHE A 351 -0.65 -5.52 2.83
CA PHE A 351 -0.27 -5.67 4.23
C PHE A 351 -1.40 -6.31 5.06
N PHE A 352 -2.63 -5.82 4.90
CA PHE A 352 -3.80 -6.31 5.63
C PHE A 352 -4.16 -7.75 5.23
N THR A 353 -4.08 -8.07 3.94
CA THR A 353 -4.29 -9.43 3.42
C THR A 353 -3.24 -10.38 3.98
N GLY A 354 -1.98 -10.01 3.88
CA GLY A 354 -0.86 -10.83 4.36
C GLY A 354 -0.98 -11.20 5.84
N ILE A 355 -1.38 -10.24 6.71
CA ILE A 355 -1.56 -10.54 8.13
C ILE A 355 -2.75 -11.47 8.40
N GLY A 356 -3.83 -11.34 7.64
CA GLY A 356 -4.97 -12.26 7.74
C GLY A 356 -4.56 -13.71 7.51
N PHE A 357 -3.76 -13.94 6.47
CA PHE A 357 -3.23 -15.28 6.15
C PHE A 357 -2.18 -15.75 7.15
N LEU A 358 -1.35 -14.86 7.70
CA LEU A 358 -0.42 -15.23 8.78
C LEU A 358 -1.16 -15.67 10.04
N LEU A 359 -2.26 -15.00 10.40
CA LEU A 359 -3.09 -15.39 11.55
C LEU A 359 -3.81 -16.71 11.32
N LEU A 360 -4.27 -16.98 10.10
CA LEU A 360 -4.79 -18.30 9.72
C LEU A 360 -3.74 -19.40 9.86
N TYR A 361 -2.50 -19.13 9.42
CA TYR A 361 -1.39 -20.07 9.61
C TYR A 361 -1.17 -20.37 11.09
N LEU A 362 -1.15 -19.36 11.95
CA LEU A 362 -1.04 -19.54 13.40
C LEU A 362 -2.17 -20.41 13.95
N PHE A 363 -3.40 -20.13 13.56
CA PHE A 363 -4.56 -20.88 14.02
C PHE A 363 -4.46 -22.36 13.65
N PHE A 364 -4.07 -22.70 12.42
CA PHE A 364 -3.96 -24.09 11.97
C PHE A 364 -2.70 -24.78 12.51
N SER A 365 -1.61 -24.06 12.75
CA SER A 365 -0.38 -24.62 13.30
C SER A 365 -0.47 -25.00 14.77
N GLU A 366 -1.32 -24.32 15.55
CA GLU A 366 -1.55 -24.61 16.98
C GLU A 366 -2.53 -25.77 17.21
N ARG A 367 -3.31 -26.18 16.21
CA ARG A 367 -4.33 -27.22 16.32
C ARG A 367 -3.75 -28.62 16.11
N ARG A 368 -3.25 -29.24 17.20
CA ARG A 368 -2.72 -30.61 17.19
C ARG A 368 -3.80 -31.69 16.95
N ALA A 369 -5.05 -31.41 17.23
CA ALA A 369 -6.16 -32.35 17.09
C ALA A 369 -6.51 -32.70 15.62
N LEU A 370 -6.13 -31.84 14.66
CA LEU A 370 -6.42 -32.00 13.24
C LEU A 370 -5.16 -31.75 12.41
N PRO A 371 -4.20 -32.69 12.40
CA PRO A 371 -2.87 -32.47 11.79
C PRO A 371 -2.92 -32.22 10.27
N TRP A 372 -3.97 -32.70 9.58
CA TRP A 372 -4.16 -32.49 8.15
C TRP A 372 -4.56 -31.05 7.78
N LEU A 373 -5.08 -30.26 8.70
CA LEU A 373 -5.47 -28.86 8.42
C LEU A 373 -4.28 -27.99 8.04
N ARG A 374 -3.12 -28.23 8.63
CA ARG A 374 -1.92 -27.45 8.31
C ARG A 374 -1.45 -27.69 6.86
N PRO A 375 -1.23 -28.92 6.37
CA PRO A 375 -0.86 -29.12 4.97
C PRO A 375 -1.96 -28.67 4.00
N ALA A 376 -3.25 -28.89 4.31
CA ALA A 376 -4.35 -28.38 3.50
C ALA A 376 -4.31 -26.86 3.38
N TYR A 377 -4.05 -26.15 4.49
CA TYR A 377 -3.88 -24.71 4.48
C TYR A 377 -2.66 -24.26 3.65
N LEU A 378 -1.52 -24.96 3.72
CA LEU A 378 -0.33 -24.64 2.91
C LEU A 378 -0.62 -24.78 1.41
N VAL A 379 -1.34 -25.81 1.01
CA VAL A 379 -1.79 -25.99 -0.38
C VAL A 379 -2.70 -24.84 -0.80
N LEU A 380 -3.70 -24.49 0.03
CA LEU A 380 -4.60 -23.36 -0.24
C LEU A 380 -3.83 -22.04 -0.36
N ALA A 381 -2.92 -21.75 0.57
CA ALA A 381 -2.08 -20.55 0.51
C ALA A 381 -1.22 -20.53 -0.76
N GLY A 382 -0.65 -21.67 -1.16
CA GLY A 382 0.11 -21.80 -2.42
C GLY A 382 -0.75 -21.52 -3.65
N ILE A 383 -1.98 -22.04 -3.70
CA ILE A 383 -2.93 -21.75 -4.78
C ILE A 383 -3.26 -20.25 -4.85
N ILE A 384 -3.47 -19.61 -3.70
CA ILE A 384 -3.78 -18.17 -3.65
C ILE A 384 -2.61 -17.35 -4.12
N ILE A 385 -1.39 -17.65 -3.67
CA ILE A 385 -0.16 -16.96 -4.10
C ILE A 385 0.03 -17.12 -5.62
N TYR A 386 -0.15 -18.32 -6.13
CA TYR A 386 -0.09 -18.58 -7.58
C TYR A 386 -1.13 -17.77 -8.35
N ASN A 387 -2.39 -17.77 -7.91
CA ASN A 387 -3.46 -17.03 -8.57
C ASN A 387 -3.22 -15.51 -8.52
N GLN A 388 -2.68 -15.00 -7.43
CA GLN A 388 -2.31 -13.59 -7.32
C GLN A 388 -1.18 -13.23 -8.28
N ALA A 389 -0.11 -14.03 -8.32
CA ALA A 389 1.00 -13.82 -9.26
C ALA A 389 0.55 -13.94 -10.72
N ALA A 390 -0.34 -14.90 -11.02
CA ALA A 390 -0.92 -15.05 -12.34
C ALA A 390 -1.79 -13.85 -12.74
N ALA A 391 -2.58 -13.30 -11.80
CA ALA A 391 -3.37 -12.10 -12.04
C ALA A 391 -2.51 -10.85 -12.29
N LEU A 392 -1.40 -10.70 -11.54
CA LEU A 392 -0.39 -9.66 -11.83
C LEU A 392 0.15 -9.79 -13.25
N ASN A 393 0.62 -10.97 -13.58
CA ASN A 393 1.20 -11.26 -14.91
C ASN A 393 0.19 -11.00 -16.03
N GLN A 394 -1.07 -11.39 -15.81
CA GLN A 394 -2.15 -11.13 -16.77
C GLN A 394 -2.43 -9.63 -16.93
N ALA A 395 -2.41 -8.86 -15.84
CA ALA A 395 -2.61 -7.42 -15.89
C ALA A 395 -1.52 -6.76 -16.76
N PHE A 396 -0.25 -7.06 -16.52
CA PHE A 396 0.88 -6.56 -17.29
C PHE A 396 0.84 -7.00 -18.75
N TYR A 397 0.49 -8.26 -19.01
CA TYR A 397 0.33 -8.77 -20.37
C TYR A 397 -0.79 -8.04 -21.14
N VAL A 398 -1.92 -7.77 -20.50
CA VAL A 398 -3.03 -7.03 -21.12
C VAL A 398 -2.61 -5.60 -21.41
N ASP A 399 -1.88 -4.96 -20.51
CA ASP A 399 -1.41 -3.59 -20.69
C ASP A 399 -0.37 -3.50 -21.82
N TYR A 400 0.58 -4.42 -21.87
CA TYR A 400 1.54 -4.53 -22.96
C TYR A 400 0.88 -4.72 -24.33
N ASN A 401 -0.15 -5.58 -24.43
CA ASN A 401 -0.88 -5.75 -25.69
C ASN A 401 -1.66 -4.48 -26.09
N LYS A 402 -2.25 -3.76 -25.14
CA LYS A 402 -2.86 -2.46 -25.43
C LYS A 402 -1.85 -1.47 -25.98
N TYR A 403 -0.65 -1.41 -25.37
CA TYR A 403 0.44 -0.57 -25.87
C TYR A 403 0.84 -0.94 -27.30
N LEU A 404 1.05 -2.24 -27.60
CA LEU A 404 1.39 -2.71 -28.94
C LEU A 404 0.32 -2.33 -29.96
N ASN A 405 -0.95 -2.62 -29.68
CA ASN A 405 -2.06 -2.30 -30.56
C ASN A 405 -2.15 -0.77 -30.80
N THR A 406 -2.02 0.03 -29.75
CA THR A 406 -2.02 1.50 -29.88
C THR A 406 -0.86 1.98 -30.74
N LYS A 407 0.34 1.43 -30.53
CA LYS A 407 1.53 1.76 -31.30
C LYS A 407 1.35 1.41 -32.79
N GLU A 408 0.78 0.25 -33.09
CA GLU A 408 0.51 -0.20 -34.46
C GLU A 408 -0.44 0.77 -35.18
N VAL A 409 -1.61 1.04 -34.58
CA VAL A 409 -2.61 1.96 -35.11
C VAL A 409 -2.05 3.37 -35.34
N LEU A 410 -1.33 3.90 -34.33
CA LEU A 410 -0.72 5.24 -34.45
C LEU A 410 0.36 5.28 -35.53
N THR A 411 1.11 4.18 -35.73
CA THR A 411 2.14 4.07 -36.77
C THR A 411 1.50 4.06 -38.13
N GLU A 412 0.44 3.28 -38.33
CA GLU A 412 -0.32 3.25 -39.60
C GLU A 412 -0.87 4.63 -39.95
N ILE A 413 -1.52 5.29 -39.01
CA ILE A 413 -2.05 6.66 -39.17
C ILE A 413 -0.92 7.63 -39.56
N ALA A 414 0.22 7.58 -38.87
CA ALA A 414 1.35 8.44 -39.13
C ALA A 414 1.92 8.23 -40.55
N LEU A 415 2.03 6.97 -40.99
CA LEU A 415 2.49 6.64 -42.35
C LEU A 415 1.52 7.07 -43.41
N GLU A 416 0.21 6.96 -43.24
CA GLU A 416 -0.81 7.46 -44.15
C GLU A 416 -0.76 8.98 -44.26
N ILE A 417 -0.65 9.69 -43.15
CA ILE A 417 -0.53 11.15 -43.15
C ILE A 417 0.75 11.60 -43.84
N GLU A 418 1.89 10.94 -43.56
CA GLU A 418 3.15 11.25 -44.21
C GLU A 418 3.08 11.06 -45.73
N ARG A 419 2.45 9.96 -46.17
CA ARG A 419 2.28 9.65 -47.59
C ARG A 419 1.39 10.67 -48.30
N ASP A 420 0.25 11.03 -47.69
CA ASP A 420 -0.80 11.79 -48.37
C ASP A 420 -0.62 13.32 -48.20
N TYR A 421 0.01 13.76 -47.11
CA TYR A 421 0.12 15.18 -46.73
C TYR A 421 1.54 15.66 -46.40
N GLY A 422 2.50 14.76 -46.22
CA GLY A 422 3.89 15.07 -45.90
C GLY A 422 4.18 15.15 -44.39
N LYS A 423 5.48 15.01 -44.04
CA LYS A 423 5.97 14.88 -42.63
C LYS A 423 5.68 16.05 -41.70
N SER A 424 5.51 17.24 -42.22
CA SER A 424 5.35 18.47 -41.43
C SER A 424 3.89 18.93 -41.31
N THR A 425 2.94 18.09 -41.70
CA THR A 425 1.52 18.45 -41.66
C THR A 425 1.02 18.39 -40.21
N PRO A 426 0.46 19.48 -39.66
CA PRO A 426 -0.14 19.47 -38.33
C PRO A 426 -1.39 18.59 -38.31
N VAL A 427 -1.49 17.72 -37.33
CA VAL A 427 -2.58 16.75 -37.17
C VAL A 427 -3.34 17.02 -35.88
N ILE A 428 -4.67 17.04 -35.96
CA ILE A 428 -5.56 17.15 -34.83
C ILE A 428 -6.37 15.85 -34.73
N PHE A 429 -6.22 15.12 -33.63
CA PHE A 429 -7.07 13.96 -33.35
C PHE A 429 -8.36 14.44 -32.68
N THR A 430 -9.51 14.13 -33.30
CA THR A 430 -10.84 14.43 -32.73
C THR A 430 -11.61 13.13 -32.54
N GLY A 431 -12.22 12.96 -31.36
CA GLY A 431 -13.03 11.79 -31.02
C GLY A 431 -12.42 10.93 -29.91
N HIS A 432 -13.10 9.84 -29.60
CA HIS A 432 -12.64 8.83 -28.67
C HIS A 432 -12.34 7.54 -29.44
N TYR A 433 -11.15 7.00 -29.25
CA TYR A 433 -10.84 5.64 -29.66
C TYR A 433 -11.43 4.68 -28.61
N SER A 434 -12.41 3.87 -29.01
CA SER A 434 -13.09 2.89 -28.15
C SER A 434 -12.46 1.51 -28.29
#